data_ace7b0ad9d94003ec1b3e19cac3b2953
#
_entry.id   ace7b0ad9d94003ec1b3e19cac3b2953
#
_cell.length_a   1.000
_cell.length_b   1.000
_cell.length_c   1.000
_cell.angle_alpha   90.00
_cell.angle_beta   90.00
_cell.angle_gamma   90.00
#
_symmetry.space_group_name_H-M   'P 1'
#
loop_
_entity.id
_entity.type
_entity.pdbx_description
1 polymer ?
#
loop_
_entity_poly.entity_id
_entity_poly.type
_entity_poly.pdbx_seq_one_letter_code
_entity_poly.pdbx_strand_id
1 'polypeptide(L)'
;MYSTTHALRSCTGDNFLYDCVIIDESSQVDLISAIIAFSVAKKVVLVGDEKQLPHVVKSQLLPKLNDIFAEFKLPEYFDYAKNSILHCVLKKEKDIISTLLNEHYRCDPQIIGFCNKRFYNGELVIRTPHIDGNGVTIISHGSHFERNRANEREVDIIDKEIIKELPVDKTGIIAPYNNQIDLLNERFGNRGCVIDTIHKFQGKEKDFIILSTVANKIKFYEDEEQIDFLNNPNLINVAISRAKKRLYILASEEVLGQEGSILRDLSKYYEYYCSETKKLKTNVFSVFDLMYDDYAPILEKTKKELLNISSFASENIIATVIGEICRSGEYGTLGYKFNYPLKYVIKTATLSDAEDIKFVSNINTHCDFLIYNKLNKEIEMVVEVDGSQHKEEIQASRDKRKDRLLTAAGIKILRLTTTTIECKEKIVSALKKEDKDTSNSQENEL
;
A
#
# COMPACT_ATOMS: atom_id res chain seq x y z
N MET A 1 33.73 -6.36 -20.21
CA MET A 1 32.81 -5.32 -20.72
C MET A 1 31.43 -5.59 -20.13
N TYR A 2 30.71 -4.55 -19.71
CA TYR A 2 29.31 -4.66 -19.27
C TYR A 2 28.42 -3.95 -20.27
N SER A 3 27.27 -4.55 -20.61
CA SER A 3 26.30 -4.02 -21.57
C SER A 3 24.91 -4.60 -21.27
N THR A 4 23.86 -3.97 -21.78
CA THR A 4 22.55 -4.62 -21.89
C THR A 4 22.52 -5.57 -23.07
N THR A 5 21.67 -6.58 -23.06
CA THR A 5 21.50 -7.52 -24.18
C THR A 5 21.22 -6.79 -25.51
N HIS A 6 20.40 -5.73 -25.47
CA HIS A 6 20.05 -4.93 -26.65
C HIS A 6 21.23 -4.11 -27.22
N ALA A 7 22.11 -3.58 -26.35
CA ALA A 7 23.21 -2.72 -26.77
C ALA A 7 24.47 -3.52 -27.12
N LEU A 8 24.52 -4.81 -26.78
CA LEU A 8 25.74 -5.61 -26.91
C LEU A 8 26.28 -5.66 -28.37
N ARG A 9 25.40 -5.81 -29.35
CA ARG A 9 25.77 -5.86 -30.78
C ARG A 9 26.36 -4.53 -31.27
N SER A 10 25.78 -3.41 -30.85
CA SER A 10 26.26 -2.08 -31.25
C SER A 10 27.61 -1.70 -30.63
N CYS A 11 28.05 -2.42 -29.61
CA CYS A 11 29.33 -2.24 -28.98
C CYS A 11 30.47 -3.02 -29.65
N THR A 12 30.16 -3.80 -30.70
CA THR A 12 31.13 -4.65 -31.40
C THR A 12 31.23 -4.26 -32.87
N GLY A 13 32.41 -4.45 -33.48
CA GLY A 13 32.54 -4.39 -34.93
C GLY A 13 31.86 -5.58 -35.61
N ASP A 14 31.57 -5.47 -36.90
CA ASP A 14 30.73 -6.41 -37.68
C ASP A 14 31.18 -7.87 -37.60
N ASN A 15 32.46 -8.15 -37.44
CA ASN A 15 33.04 -9.49 -37.42
C ASN A 15 33.62 -9.89 -36.05
N PHE A 16 33.27 -9.18 -34.98
CA PHE A 16 33.80 -9.48 -33.63
C PHE A 16 32.92 -10.51 -32.90
N LEU A 17 33.56 -11.54 -32.35
CA LEU A 17 32.93 -12.53 -31.46
C LEU A 17 33.64 -12.54 -30.12
N TYR A 18 32.87 -12.42 -29.05
CA TYR A 18 33.38 -12.66 -27.70
C TYR A 18 33.66 -14.14 -27.50
N ASP A 19 34.73 -14.48 -26.79
CA ASP A 19 34.99 -15.86 -26.39
C ASP A 19 33.90 -16.42 -25.47
N CYS A 20 33.36 -15.57 -24.59
CA CYS A 20 32.26 -15.90 -23.71
C CYS A 20 31.40 -14.67 -23.41
N VAL A 21 30.09 -14.82 -23.47
CA VAL A 21 29.11 -13.86 -22.97
C VAL A 21 28.39 -14.47 -21.78
N ILE A 22 28.34 -13.76 -20.66
CA ILE A 22 27.62 -14.15 -19.46
C ILE A 22 26.35 -13.29 -19.39
N ILE A 23 25.19 -13.91 -19.39
CA ILE A 23 23.90 -13.24 -19.25
C ILE A 23 23.41 -13.47 -17.82
N ASP A 24 23.48 -12.42 -17.02
CA ASP A 24 22.95 -12.43 -15.65
C ASP A 24 21.45 -12.12 -15.66
N GLU A 25 20.73 -12.56 -14.60
CA GLU A 25 19.27 -12.46 -14.49
C GLU A 25 18.54 -13.02 -15.74
N SER A 26 19.05 -14.09 -16.29
CA SER A 26 18.57 -14.67 -17.56
C SER A 26 17.12 -15.17 -17.50
N SER A 27 16.56 -15.37 -16.32
CA SER A 27 15.12 -15.59 -16.12
C SER A 27 14.24 -14.40 -16.56
N GLN A 28 14.80 -13.19 -16.60
CA GLN A 28 14.11 -11.98 -17.05
C GLN A 28 14.39 -11.59 -18.50
N VAL A 29 15.31 -12.28 -19.16
CA VAL A 29 15.70 -11.98 -20.53
C VAL A 29 14.80 -12.74 -21.49
N ASP A 30 14.11 -12.01 -22.36
CA ASP A 30 13.27 -12.57 -23.40
C ASP A 30 14.11 -13.24 -24.52
N LEU A 31 13.46 -14.13 -25.29
CA LEU A 31 14.13 -14.94 -26.32
C LEU A 31 14.77 -14.07 -27.41
N ILE A 32 14.14 -13.00 -27.85
CA ILE A 32 14.62 -12.16 -28.96
C ILE A 32 15.86 -11.37 -28.51
N SER A 33 15.81 -10.77 -27.33
CA SER A 33 16.96 -10.03 -26.76
C SER A 33 18.16 -10.95 -26.54
N ALA A 34 17.93 -12.20 -26.14
CA ALA A 34 18.97 -13.20 -25.95
C ALA A 34 19.65 -13.60 -27.26
N ILE A 35 18.91 -13.73 -28.39
CA ILE A 35 19.46 -14.05 -29.70
C ILE A 35 20.51 -13.02 -30.12
N ILE A 36 20.29 -11.74 -29.83
CA ILE A 36 21.27 -10.66 -30.12
C ILE A 36 22.59 -10.95 -29.36
N ALA A 37 22.51 -11.32 -28.09
CA ALA A 37 23.70 -11.67 -27.32
C ALA A 37 24.38 -12.95 -27.83
N PHE A 38 23.61 -13.96 -28.23
CA PHE A 38 24.16 -15.22 -28.79
C PHE A 38 24.86 -14.98 -30.11
N SER A 39 24.39 -14.05 -30.94
CA SER A 39 24.97 -13.76 -32.26
C SER A 39 26.39 -13.21 -32.19
N VAL A 40 26.87 -12.74 -31.04
CA VAL A 40 28.19 -12.14 -30.87
C VAL A 40 29.08 -12.96 -29.90
N ALA A 41 28.73 -14.21 -29.59
CA ALA A 41 29.43 -15.04 -28.64
C ALA A 41 29.80 -16.42 -29.22
N LYS A 42 31.01 -16.91 -28.90
CA LYS A 42 31.40 -18.31 -29.15
C LYS A 42 30.81 -19.25 -28.11
N LYS A 43 30.68 -18.76 -26.86
CA LYS A 43 30.10 -19.49 -25.72
C LYS A 43 29.19 -18.56 -24.96
N VAL A 44 28.12 -19.09 -24.39
CA VAL A 44 27.20 -18.35 -23.55
C VAL A 44 27.02 -19.07 -22.22
N VAL A 45 27.06 -18.30 -21.14
CA VAL A 45 26.74 -18.73 -19.79
C VAL A 45 25.48 -17.99 -19.36
N LEU A 46 24.43 -18.72 -18.98
CA LEU A 46 23.20 -18.17 -18.44
C LEU A 46 23.26 -18.28 -16.91
N VAL A 47 23.10 -17.16 -16.24
CA VAL A 47 22.96 -17.06 -14.78
C VAL A 47 21.55 -16.56 -14.49
N GLY A 48 20.80 -17.25 -13.65
CA GLY A 48 19.43 -16.87 -13.35
C GLY A 48 18.77 -17.86 -12.40
N ASP A 49 17.53 -17.52 -12.01
CA ASP A 49 16.75 -18.31 -11.06
C ASP A 49 15.30 -18.43 -11.56
N GLU A 50 14.89 -19.66 -11.87
CA GLU A 50 13.52 -19.95 -12.32
C GLU A 50 12.46 -19.74 -11.23
N LYS A 51 12.87 -19.64 -9.97
CA LYS A 51 12.00 -19.38 -8.82
C LYS A 51 11.86 -17.87 -8.51
N GLN A 52 12.52 -17.02 -9.30
CA GLN A 52 12.33 -15.57 -9.27
C GLN A 52 11.48 -15.13 -10.47
N LEU A 53 11.23 -13.80 -10.55
CA LEU A 53 10.32 -13.26 -11.56
C LEU A 53 10.82 -13.55 -12.99
N PRO A 54 9.96 -14.04 -13.88
CA PRO A 54 10.26 -14.17 -15.30
C PRO A 54 10.21 -12.78 -16.00
N HIS A 55 10.58 -12.73 -17.27
CA HIS A 55 10.33 -11.54 -18.09
C HIS A 55 8.83 -11.25 -18.18
N VAL A 56 8.49 -9.96 -18.26
CA VAL A 56 7.09 -9.53 -18.28
C VAL A 56 6.69 -9.06 -19.67
N VAL A 57 5.71 -9.73 -20.25
CA VAL A 57 5.07 -9.31 -21.49
C VAL A 57 3.87 -8.41 -21.20
N LYS A 58 3.77 -7.30 -21.92
CA LYS A 58 2.60 -6.41 -21.78
C LYS A 58 1.34 -7.16 -22.22
N SER A 59 0.31 -7.18 -21.39
CA SER A 59 -0.96 -7.89 -21.64
C SER A 59 -1.62 -7.53 -22.97
N GLN A 60 -1.44 -6.30 -23.45
CA GLN A 60 -1.94 -5.85 -24.76
C GLN A 60 -1.30 -6.57 -25.95
N LEU A 61 -0.09 -7.12 -25.77
CA LEU A 61 0.65 -7.84 -26.82
C LEU A 61 0.36 -9.34 -26.82
N LEU A 62 -0.15 -9.89 -25.71
CA LEU A 62 -0.37 -11.33 -25.56
C LEU A 62 -1.22 -11.95 -26.68
N PRO A 63 -2.40 -11.39 -27.08
CA PRO A 63 -3.19 -11.99 -28.15
C PRO A 63 -2.39 -12.12 -29.45
N LYS A 64 -1.70 -11.05 -29.86
CA LYS A 64 -0.90 -11.04 -31.09
C LYS A 64 0.28 -12.01 -31.03
N LEU A 65 0.93 -12.13 -29.86
CA LEU A 65 2.04 -13.08 -29.70
C LEU A 65 1.56 -14.52 -29.75
N ASN A 66 0.42 -14.81 -29.16
CA ASN A 66 -0.21 -16.13 -29.21
C ASN A 66 -0.62 -16.51 -30.63
N ASP A 67 -1.17 -15.57 -31.42
CA ASP A 67 -1.51 -15.79 -32.82
C ASP A 67 -0.25 -16.13 -33.65
N ILE A 68 0.82 -15.33 -33.51
CA ILE A 68 2.10 -15.59 -34.17
C ILE A 68 2.66 -16.96 -33.76
N PHE A 69 2.67 -17.28 -32.48
CA PHE A 69 3.17 -18.54 -31.98
C PHE A 69 2.41 -19.74 -32.60
N ALA A 70 1.07 -19.62 -32.66
CA ALA A 70 0.20 -20.65 -33.25
C ALA A 70 0.44 -20.80 -34.77
N GLU A 71 0.66 -19.69 -35.50
CA GLU A 71 0.92 -19.69 -36.95
C GLU A 71 2.19 -20.47 -37.30
N PHE A 72 3.28 -20.24 -36.56
CA PHE A 72 4.57 -20.90 -36.80
C PHE A 72 4.69 -22.30 -36.25
N LYS A 73 3.72 -22.80 -35.46
CA LYS A 73 3.70 -24.13 -34.84
C LYS A 73 5.01 -24.49 -34.12
N LEU A 74 5.58 -23.53 -33.42
CA LEU A 74 6.85 -23.73 -32.71
C LEU A 74 6.66 -24.65 -31.49
N PRO A 75 7.71 -25.38 -31.06
CA PRO A 75 7.69 -26.08 -29.78
C PRO A 75 7.41 -25.13 -28.63
N GLU A 76 6.72 -25.60 -27.58
CA GLU A 76 6.27 -24.81 -26.43
C GLU A 76 7.40 -24.03 -25.73
N TYR A 77 8.62 -24.56 -25.71
CA TYR A 77 9.75 -23.89 -25.10
C TYR A 77 10.17 -22.58 -25.84
N PHE A 78 9.72 -22.39 -27.09
CA PHE A 78 9.90 -21.13 -27.82
C PHE A 78 8.74 -20.14 -27.67
N ASP A 79 7.75 -20.43 -26.82
CA ASP A 79 6.67 -19.49 -26.57
C ASP A 79 7.23 -18.24 -25.88
N TYR A 80 7.35 -17.17 -26.66
CA TYR A 80 7.86 -15.87 -26.21
C TYR A 80 7.05 -15.27 -25.05
N ALA A 81 5.75 -15.53 -25.03
CA ALA A 81 4.88 -14.99 -24.00
C ALA A 81 5.09 -15.66 -22.62
N LYS A 82 5.52 -16.92 -22.63
CA LYS A 82 5.61 -17.76 -21.42
C LYS A 82 7.03 -18.01 -20.95
N ASN A 83 8.02 -18.06 -21.85
CA ASN A 83 9.36 -18.54 -21.52
C ASN A 83 10.44 -17.45 -21.68
N SER A 84 11.26 -17.30 -20.64
CA SER A 84 12.53 -16.58 -20.73
C SER A 84 13.57 -17.44 -21.47
N ILE A 85 14.72 -16.84 -21.79
CA ILE A 85 15.83 -17.59 -22.41
C ILE A 85 16.32 -18.72 -21.49
N LEU A 86 16.35 -18.52 -20.18
CA LEU A 86 16.74 -19.56 -19.22
C LEU A 86 15.78 -20.76 -19.31
N HIS A 87 14.47 -20.53 -19.24
CA HIS A 87 13.45 -21.57 -19.37
C HIS A 87 13.52 -22.28 -20.72
N CYS A 88 13.70 -21.53 -21.81
CA CYS A 88 13.81 -22.08 -23.14
C CYS A 88 14.99 -23.06 -23.25
N VAL A 89 16.17 -22.64 -22.78
CA VAL A 89 17.38 -23.44 -22.87
C VAL A 89 17.28 -24.69 -21.98
N LEU A 90 16.81 -24.58 -20.75
CA LEU A 90 16.64 -25.71 -19.84
C LEU A 90 15.62 -26.75 -20.32
N LYS A 91 14.53 -26.30 -20.98
CA LYS A 91 13.53 -27.22 -21.57
C LYS A 91 14.00 -27.88 -22.85
N LYS A 92 14.77 -27.17 -23.69
CA LYS A 92 15.26 -27.65 -24.96
C LYS A 92 16.46 -28.58 -24.83
N GLU A 93 17.46 -28.20 -24.03
CA GLU A 93 18.76 -28.87 -23.93
C GLU A 93 18.82 -29.65 -22.61
N LYS A 94 18.39 -30.90 -22.63
CA LYS A 94 18.34 -31.78 -21.43
C LYS A 94 19.69 -32.08 -20.83
N ASP A 95 20.73 -32.11 -21.66
CA ASP A 95 22.11 -32.46 -21.29
C ASP A 95 22.98 -31.22 -21.02
N ILE A 96 22.37 -30.04 -20.87
CA ILE A 96 23.13 -28.84 -20.59
C ILE A 96 23.83 -28.93 -19.23
N ILE A 97 25.10 -28.54 -19.19
CA ILE A 97 25.85 -28.45 -17.94
C ILE A 97 25.22 -27.33 -17.08
N SER A 98 24.62 -27.71 -15.98
CA SER A 98 24.04 -26.76 -15.03
C SER A 98 24.65 -26.96 -13.63
N THR A 99 24.85 -25.85 -12.94
CA THR A 99 25.36 -25.85 -11.55
C THR A 99 24.43 -25.03 -10.70
N LEU A 100 23.84 -25.63 -9.67
CA LEU A 100 23.04 -24.93 -8.69
C LEU A 100 23.95 -24.19 -7.71
N LEU A 101 23.84 -22.85 -7.67
CA LEU A 101 24.49 -22.01 -6.64
C LEU A 101 23.55 -21.97 -5.43
N ASN A 102 23.69 -22.93 -4.53
CA ASN A 102 22.77 -23.11 -3.42
C ASN A 102 23.18 -22.42 -2.11
N GLU A 103 24.34 -21.75 -2.06
CA GLU A 103 24.75 -21.01 -0.86
C GLU A 103 24.12 -19.63 -0.80
N HIS A 104 23.44 -19.35 0.31
CA HIS A 104 22.74 -18.06 0.54
C HIS A 104 23.48 -17.22 1.58
N TYR A 105 23.85 -15.98 1.20
CA TYR A 105 24.66 -15.06 1.98
C TYR A 105 23.97 -13.71 2.27
N ARG A 106 22.67 -13.56 2.00
CA ARG A 106 21.98 -12.26 2.04
C ARG A 106 21.07 -12.11 3.25
N CYS A 107 20.06 -12.93 3.33
CA CYS A 107 18.96 -12.77 4.30
C CYS A 107 19.29 -13.48 5.61
N ASP A 108 18.75 -12.96 6.71
CA ASP A 108 18.69 -13.68 7.97
C ASP A 108 18.01 -15.06 7.77
N PRO A 109 18.48 -16.13 8.45
CA PRO A 109 17.94 -17.48 8.32
C PRO A 109 16.42 -17.53 8.56
N GLN A 110 15.88 -16.76 9.50
CA GLN A 110 14.46 -16.72 9.77
C GLN A 110 13.65 -16.14 8.60
N ILE A 111 14.22 -15.22 7.82
CA ILE A 111 13.54 -14.64 6.66
C ILE A 111 13.51 -15.62 5.50
N ILE A 112 14.69 -16.13 5.11
CA ILE A 112 14.82 -16.96 3.89
C ILE A 112 14.33 -18.41 4.08
N GLY A 113 14.18 -18.85 5.30
CA GLY A 113 13.82 -20.24 5.62
C GLY A 113 12.50 -20.70 5.01
N PHE A 114 11.50 -19.82 4.94
CA PHE A 114 10.25 -20.10 4.23
C PHE A 114 10.48 -20.32 2.74
N CYS A 115 11.23 -19.41 2.09
CA CYS A 115 11.55 -19.54 0.67
C CYS A 115 12.32 -20.82 0.39
N ASN A 116 13.32 -21.15 1.24
CA ASN A 116 14.08 -22.37 1.12
C ASN A 116 13.17 -23.61 1.13
N LYS A 117 12.26 -23.70 2.10
CA LYS A 117 11.36 -24.84 2.22
C LYS A 117 10.32 -24.90 1.11
N ARG A 118 9.73 -23.75 0.74
CA ARG A 118 8.57 -23.68 -0.17
C ARG A 118 8.94 -23.69 -1.64
N PHE A 119 10.08 -23.05 -2.01
CA PHE A 119 10.45 -22.84 -3.42
C PHE A 119 11.71 -23.58 -3.84
N TYR A 120 12.63 -23.89 -2.90
CA TYR A 120 13.91 -24.52 -3.17
C TYR A 120 14.07 -25.91 -2.53
N ASN A 121 12.99 -26.54 -2.10
CA ASN A 121 12.94 -27.90 -1.54
C ASN A 121 13.91 -28.12 -0.35
N GLY A 122 14.34 -27.06 0.33
CA GLY A 122 15.32 -27.16 1.40
C GLY A 122 16.77 -27.23 0.93
N GLU A 123 17.06 -27.01 -0.34
CA GLU A 123 18.39 -27.18 -0.93
C GLU A 123 19.34 -26.00 -0.68
N LEU A 124 18.82 -24.84 -0.25
CA LEU A 124 19.65 -23.69 0.05
C LEU A 124 20.45 -23.90 1.34
N VAL A 125 21.75 -23.71 1.24
CA VAL A 125 22.68 -23.71 2.39
C VAL A 125 22.81 -22.28 2.89
N ILE A 126 22.13 -21.97 3.98
CA ILE A 126 22.11 -20.61 4.54
C ILE A 126 23.42 -20.38 5.33
N ARG A 127 24.24 -19.42 4.88
CA ARG A 127 25.54 -19.08 5.45
C ARG A 127 25.51 -17.83 6.33
N THR A 128 24.39 -17.07 6.30
CA THR A 128 24.21 -15.93 7.17
C THR A 128 23.93 -16.38 8.60
N PRO A 129 24.58 -15.77 9.62
CA PRO A 129 24.21 -16.02 11.02
C PRO A 129 22.88 -15.34 11.33
N HIS A 130 22.11 -15.96 12.23
CA HIS A 130 20.97 -15.28 12.85
C HIS A 130 21.48 -14.26 13.87
N ILE A 131 20.85 -13.10 13.91
CA ILE A 131 21.13 -12.03 14.88
C ILE A 131 19.83 -11.72 15.62
N ASP A 132 19.88 -11.70 16.94
CA ASP A 132 18.74 -11.36 17.80
C ASP A 132 18.12 -10.02 17.36
N GLY A 133 16.80 -10.01 17.29
CA GLY A 133 16.04 -8.86 16.80
C GLY A 133 15.87 -8.78 15.28
N ASN A 134 16.55 -9.65 14.49
CA ASN A 134 16.23 -9.86 13.07
C ASN A 134 15.00 -10.76 12.93
N GLY A 135 14.48 -10.92 11.72
CA GLY A 135 13.42 -11.86 11.39
C GLY A 135 12.18 -11.22 10.77
N VAL A 136 11.00 -11.75 11.08
CA VAL A 136 9.75 -11.38 10.42
C VAL A 136 8.73 -10.83 11.42
N THR A 137 8.07 -9.77 11.03
CA THR A 137 6.93 -9.21 11.76
C THR A 137 5.74 -9.17 10.82
N ILE A 138 4.64 -9.83 11.18
CA ILE A 138 3.39 -9.83 10.43
C ILE A 138 2.42 -8.92 11.17
N ILE A 139 1.89 -7.91 10.49
CA ILE A 139 0.89 -6.99 11.04
C ILE A 139 -0.40 -7.19 10.28
N SER A 140 -1.43 -7.67 10.98
CA SER A 140 -2.75 -7.91 10.40
C SER A 140 -3.68 -6.71 10.59
N HIS A 141 -4.59 -6.53 9.63
CA HIS A 141 -5.63 -5.50 9.66
C HIS A 141 -6.95 -6.04 9.09
N GLY A 142 -8.04 -5.28 9.23
CA GLY A 142 -9.36 -5.64 8.68
C GLY A 142 -9.38 -5.67 7.14
N SER A 143 -10.30 -6.46 6.56
CA SER A 143 -10.35 -6.83 5.13
C SER A 143 -11.25 -5.93 4.28
N HIS A 144 -11.30 -4.60 4.51
CA HIS A 144 -12.26 -3.72 3.82
C HIS A 144 -11.69 -2.37 3.34
N PHE A 145 -10.35 -2.26 3.29
CA PHE A 145 -9.67 -1.01 2.93
C PHE A 145 -9.11 -0.96 1.50
N GLU A 146 -9.08 -2.08 0.80
CA GLU A 146 -8.63 -2.10 -0.59
C GLU A 146 -9.62 -1.39 -1.50
N ARG A 147 -9.13 -0.41 -2.25
CA ARG A 147 -9.87 0.29 -3.32
C ARG A 147 -8.93 0.55 -4.49
N ASN A 148 -9.34 0.14 -5.68
CA ASN A 148 -8.55 0.37 -6.90
C ASN A 148 -7.10 -0.15 -6.80
N ARG A 149 -6.86 -1.31 -6.18
CA ARG A 149 -5.52 -1.86 -5.95
C ARG A 149 -4.63 -0.94 -5.10
N ALA A 150 -5.22 -0.25 -4.16
CA ALA A 150 -4.56 0.55 -3.15
C ALA A 150 -5.23 0.34 -1.80
N ASN A 151 -4.49 0.50 -0.71
CA ASN A 151 -4.94 0.29 0.66
C ASN A 151 -4.35 1.37 1.57
N GLU A 152 -5.16 2.40 1.85
CA GLU A 152 -4.76 3.51 2.71
C GLU A 152 -4.43 3.06 4.14
N ARG A 153 -5.11 1.98 4.63
CA ARG A 153 -4.86 1.44 5.97
C ARG A 153 -3.42 0.95 6.12
N GLU A 154 -2.89 0.26 5.11
CA GLU A 154 -1.50 -0.19 5.17
C GLU A 154 -0.51 0.99 5.15
N VAL A 155 -0.82 2.08 4.44
CA VAL A 155 -0.02 3.32 4.48
C VAL A 155 -0.04 3.93 5.88
N ASP A 156 -1.21 3.99 6.52
CA ASP A 156 -1.35 4.51 7.89
C ASP A 156 -0.59 3.65 8.92
N ILE A 157 -0.63 2.32 8.78
CA ILE A 157 0.13 1.39 9.64
C ILE A 157 1.63 1.63 9.48
N ILE A 158 2.11 1.77 8.25
CA ILE A 158 3.53 2.06 7.99
C ILE A 158 3.94 3.36 8.69
N ASP A 159 3.13 4.42 8.57
CA ASP A 159 3.42 5.73 9.14
C ASP A 159 3.40 5.73 10.68
N LYS A 160 2.46 5.03 11.28
CA LYS A 160 2.23 5.08 12.72
C LYS A 160 3.04 4.07 13.51
N GLU A 161 3.17 2.84 12.98
CA GLU A 161 3.68 1.71 13.75
C GLU A 161 5.07 1.22 13.30
N ILE A 162 5.56 1.58 12.09
CA ILE A 162 6.78 0.96 11.55
C ILE A 162 7.87 1.99 11.26
N ILE A 163 7.60 2.96 10.37
CA ILE A 163 8.65 3.76 9.74
C ILE A 163 9.43 4.64 10.73
N LYS A 164 8.82 5.00 11.86
CA LYS A 164 9.43 5.86 12.88
C LYS A 164 10.62 5.22 13.58
N GLU A 165 10.62 3.89 13.63
CA GLU A 165 11.65 3.10 14.33
C GLU A 165 12.77 2.63 13.39
N LEU A 166 12.64 2.89 12.07
CA LEU A 166 13.56 2.37 11.07
C LEU A 166 14.47 3.44 10.46
N PRO A 167 15.74 3.13 10.20
CA PRO A 167 16.61 4.00 9.42
C PRO A 167 16.13 4.02 7.96
N VAL A 168 15.63 5.16 7.52
CA VAL A 168 14.93 5.31 6.23
C VAL A 168 15.81 5.01 5.01
N ASP A 169 17.10 5.34 5.06
CA ASP A 169 18.10 5.07 4.03
C ASP A 169 18.34 3.55 3.82
N LYS A 170 18.11 2.74 4.86
CA LYS A 170 18.24 1.28 4.86
C LYS A 170 16.90 0.55 4.69
N THR A 171 15.81 1.30 4.51
CA THR A 171 14.46 0.77 4.41
C THR A 171 13.97 0.80 2.97
N GLY A 172 13.33 -0.30 2.56
CA GLY A 172 12.55 -0.39 1.32
C GLY A 172 11.09 -0.67 1.62
N ILE A 173 10.19 -0.01 0.90
CA ILE A 173 8.76 -0.29 0.94
C ILE A 173 8.37 -0.86 -0.42
N ILE A 174 7.79 -2.04 -0.45
CA ILE A 174 7.42 -2.72 -1.68
C ILE A 174 5.94 -3.08 -1.68
N ALA A 175 5.32 -2.99 -2.84
CA ALA A 175 3.94 -3.37 -3.05
C ALA A 175 3.74 -4.01 -4.43
N PRO A 176 2.65 -4.80 -4.63
CA PRO A 176 2.39 -5.42 -5.93
C PRO A 176 1.86 -4.45 -6.98
N TYR A 177 1.24 -3.32 -6.61
CA TYR A 177 0.48 -2.47 -7.51
C TYR A 177 0.97 -1.03 -7.54
N ASN A 178 0.98 -0.41 -8.74
CA ASN A 178 1.41 0.98 -8.92
C ASN A 178 0.56 1.97 -8.11
N ASN A 179 -0.77 1.78 -8.04
CA ASN A 179 -1.63 2.69 -7.29
C ASN A 179 -1.26 2.74 -5.79
N GLN A 180 -0.80 1.62 -5.21
CA GLN A 180 -0.26 1.62 -3.85
C GLN A 180 1.08 2.35 -3.76
N ILE A 181 1.93 2.18 -4.77
CA ILE A 181 3.21 2.89 -4.85
C ILE A 181 2.99 4.40 -4.91
N ASP A 182 1.97 4.86 -5.64
CA ASP A 182 1.64 6.28 -5.75
C ASP A 182 1.23 6.84 -4.37
N LEU A 183 0.35 6.16 -3.63
CA LEU A 183 -0.01 6.54 -2.26
C LEU A 183 1.19 6.54 -1.30
N LEU A 184 2.04 5.52 -1.40
CA LEU A 184 3.24 5.43 -0.58
C LEU A 184 4.22 6.56 -0.89
N ASN A 185 4.39 6.93 -2.17
CA ASN A 185 5.23 8.05 -2.57
C ASN A 185 4.67 9.39 -2.12
N GLU A 186 3.35 9.59 -2.18
CA GLU A 186 2.70 10.79 -1.65
C GLU A 186 3.01 10.98 -0.15
N ARG A 187 2.95 9.90 0.63
CA ARG A 187 3.18 9.94 2.09
C ARG A 187 4.66 9.95 2.48
N PHE A 188 5.51 9.19 1.79
CA PHE A 188 6.88 8.89 2.22
C PHE A 188 7.97 9.27 1.20
N GLY A 189 7.63 9.70 -0.02
CA GLY A 189 8.59 9.95 -1.10
C GLY A 189 9.72 10.92 -0.71
N ASN A 190 9.44 11.87 0.16
CA ASN A 190 10.42 12.85 0.63
C ASN A 190 11.24 12.38 1.85
N ARG A 191 11.01 11.17 2.37
CA ARG A 191 11.70 10.67 3.57
C ARG A 191 13.01 9.93 3.29
N GLY A 192 13.32 9.60 2.02
CA GLY A 192 14.56 8.97 1.62
C GLY A 192 14.56 7.43 1.63
N CYS A 193 13.43 6.78 1.92
CA CYS A 193 13.27 5.34 1.72
C CYS A 193 13.06 5.00 0.24
N VAL A 194 13.43 3.78 -0.17
CA VAL A 194 13.20 3.31 -1.54
C VAL A 194 11.80 2.70 -1.62
N ILE A 195 10.94 3.26 -2.47
CA ILE A 195 9.56 2.81 -2.67
C ILE A 195 9.40 2.36 -4.11
N ASP A 196 9.02 1.10 -4.33
CA ASP A 196 8.85 0.59 -5.69
C ASP A 196 7.97 -0.67 -5.72
N THR A 197 7.54 -1.07 -6.91
CA THR A 197 6.86 -2.37 -7.08
C THR A 197 7.84 -3.53 -6.86
N ILE A 198 7.31 -4.70 -6.49
CA ILE A 198 8.12 -5.90 -6.28
C ILE A 198 8.99 -6.20 -7.51
N HIS A 199 8.44 -6.02 -8.73
CA HIS A 199 9.17 -6.21 -9.99
C HIS A 199 10.37 -5.27 -10.14
N LYS A 200 10.18 -3.97 -9.89
CA LYS A 200 11.26 -2.98 -10.00
C LYS A 200 12.25 -3.03 -8.84
N PHE A 201 11.89 -3.74 -7.77
CA PHE A 201 12.77 -3.98 -6.64
C PHE A 201 13.67 -5.21 -6.85
N GLN A 202 13.45 -6.00 -7.90
CA GLN A 202 14.34 -7.11 -8.23
C GLN A 202 15.76 -6.58 -8.50
N GLY A 203 16.77 -7.31 -8.07
CA GLY A 203 18.18 -6.86 -8.08
C GLY A 203 18.56 -5.88 -6.95
N LYS A 204 17.59 -5.26 -6.27
CA LYS A 204 17.82 -4.39 -5.10
C LYS A 204 17.67 -5.18 -3.80
N GLU A 205 18.25 -4.67 -2.72
CA GLU A 205 18.12 -5.25 -1.38
C GLU A 205 18.23 -4.15 -0.32
N LYS A 206 17.62 -4.35 0.84
CA LYS A 206 17.66 -3.43 1.97
C LYS A 206 17.76 -4.20 3.29
N ASP A 207 18.27 -3.54 4.34
CA ASP A 207 18.29 -4.12 5.67
C ASP A 207 16.87 -4.42 6.17
N PHE A 208 15.95 -3.48 5.91
CA PHE A 208 14.55 -3.53 6.31
C PHE A 208 13.66 -3.46 5.07
N ILE A 209 12.74 -4.38 4.95
CA ILE A 209 11.71 -4.37 3.90
C ILE A 209 10.33 -4.36 4.56
N ILE A 210 9.48 -3.49 4.04
CA ILE A 210 8.06 -3.44 4.37
C ILE A 210 7.29 -3.88 3.13
N LEU A 211 6.60 -5.02 3.22
CA LEU A 211 5.73 -5.54 2.17
C LEU A 211 4.30 -5.14 2.46
N SER A 212 3.77 -4.24 1.67
CA SER A 212 2.37 -3.86 1.63
C SER A 212 1.64 -4.79 0.66
N THR A 213 0.79 -5.68 1.16
CA THR A 213 0.11 -6.66 0.30
C THR A 213 -1.12 -6.09 -0.40
N VAL A 214 -1.70 -5.05 0.15
CA VAL A 214 -2.83 -4.29 -0.41
C VAL A 214 -4.16 -5.04 -0.36
N ALA A 215 -4.20 -6.30 -0.82
CA ALA A 215 -5.43 -7.04 -1.07
C ALA A 215 -6.21 -7.37 0.21
N ASN A 216 -7.51 -7.18 0.16
CA ASN A 216 -8.42 -7.68 1.18
C ASN A 216 -8.58 -9.20 1.07
N LYS A 217 -8.53 -9.75 -0.15
CA LYS A 217 -8.76 -11.16 -0.47
C LYS A 217 -7.97 -11.57 -1.71
N ILE A 218 -7.46 -12.79 -1.71
CA ILE A 218 -6.83 -13.41 -2.89
C ILE A 218 -7.91 -14.02 -3.77
N LYS A 219 -7.79 -13.80 -5.08
CA LYS A 219 -8.68 -14.39 -6.08
C LYS A 219 -8.09 -15.70 -6.55
N PHE A 220 -8.90 -16.76 -6.52
CA PHE A 220 -8.60 -18.03 -7.19
C PHE A 220 -9.38 -18.06 -8.51
N TYR A 221 -8.68 -18.34 -9.58
CA TYR A 221 -9.25 -18.43 -10.92
C TYR A 221 -9.47 -19.89 -11.29
N GLU A 222 -10.51 -20.19 -12.06
CA GLU A 222 -10.76 -21.55 -12.59
C GLU A 222 -9.73 -21.95 -13.64
N ASP A 223 -9.18 -20.95 -14.34
CA ASP A 223 -8.11 -21.11 -15.30
C ASP A 223 -6.76 -21.16 -14.55
N GLU A 224 -6.08 -22.30 -14.58
CA GLU A 224 -4.80 -22.52 -13.92
C GLU A 224 -3.67 -21.58 -14.43
N GLU A 225 -3.81 -21.00 -15.62
CA GLU A 225 -2.87 -20.03 -16.15
C GLU A 225 -3.04 -18.62 -15.50
N GLN A 226 -4.18 -18.36 -14.85
CA GLN A 226 -4.45 -17.09 -14.18
C GLN A 226 -4.16 -17.24 -12.68
N ILE A 227 -3.10 -16.60 -12.23
CA ILE A 227 -2.70 -16.60 -10.82
C ILE A 227 -2.87 -15.18 -10.26
N ASP A 228 -3.53 -15.06 -9.10
CA ASP A 228 -3.56 -13.81 -8.35
C ASP A 228 -2.13 -13.37 -8.05
N PHE A 229 -1.89 -12.07 -8.17
CA PHE A 229 -0.56 -11.49 -8.03
C PHE A 229 0.10 -11.86 -6.70
N LEU A 230 -0.67 -11.87 -5.61
CA LEU A 230 -0.21 -12.23 -4.27
C LEU A 230 -0.12 -13.75 -4.03
N ASN A 231 -0.64 -14.55 -4.95
CA ASN A 231 -0.50 -16.00 -4.90
C ASN A 231 0.53 -16.51 -5.92
N ASN A 232 1.26 -15.61 -6.57
CA ASN A 232 2.36 -15.96 -7.46
C ASN A 232 3.61 -16.31 -6.65
N PRO A 233 4.11 -17.56 -6.71
CA PRO A 233 5.24 -18.01 -5.92
C PRO A 233 6.52 -17.24 -6.21
N ASN A 234 6.78 -16.88 -7.47
CA ASN A 234 7.98 -16.16 -7.87
C ASN A 234 7.97 -14.73 -7.31
N LEU A 235 6.81 -14.09 -7.30
CA LEU A 235 6.65 -12.74 -6.76
C LEU A 235 6.87 -12.71 -5.25
N ILE A 236 6.28 -13.64 -4.52
CA ILE A 236 6.43 -13.74 -3.07
C ILE A 236 7.87 -14.11 -2.70
N ASN A 237 8.51 -15.03 -3.46
CA ASN A 237 9.91 -15.37 -3.25
C ASN A 237 10.82 -14.14 -3.41
N VAL A 238 10.62 -13.35 -4.46
CA VAL A 238 11.37 -12.11 -4.66
C VAL A 238 11.11 -11.14 -3.52
N ALA A 239 9.85 -10.89 -3.15
CA ALA A 239 9.50 -9.92 -2.12
C ALA A 239 10.18 -10.23 -0.78
N ILE A 240 10.16 -11.49 -0.35
CA ILE A 240 10.77 -11.93 0.92
C ILE A 240 12.30 -11.80 0.85
N SER A 241 12.91 -12.27 -0.24
CA SER A 241 14.37 -12.33 -0.37
C SER A 241 15.05 -10.96 -0.56
N ARG A 242 14.30 -9.86 -0.56
CA ARG A 242 14.86 -8.49 -0.58
C ARG A 242 15.30 -7.99 0.80
N ALA A 243 14.80 -8.59 1.88
CA ALA A 243 15.11 -8.19 3.25
C ALA A 243 16.38 -8.90 3.77
N LYS A 244 17.33 -8.12 4.26
CA LYS A 244 18.56 -8.69 4.88
C LYS A 244 18.33 -9.03 6.35
N LYS A 245 17.76 -8.09 7.13
CA LYS A 245 17.67 -8.17 8.59
C LYS A 245 16.27 -8.35 9.09
N ARG A 246 15.30 -7.55 8.58
CA ARG A 246 13.91 -7.61 9.03
C ARG A 246 12.93 -7.42 7.89
N LEU A 247 11.91 -8.25 7.89
CA LEU A 247 10.78 -8.20 6.97
C LEU A 247 9.50 -7.88 7.75
N TYR A 248 8.83 -6.80 7.39
CA TYR A 248 7.49 -6.48 7.84
C TYR A 248 6.50 -6.86 6.74
N ILE A 249 5.46 -7.60 7.10
CA ILE A 249 4.40 -8.00 6.17
C ILE A 249 3.09 -7.42 6.69
N LEU A 250 2.48 -6.55 5.90
CA LEU A 250 1.15 -6.02 6.16
C LEU A 250 0.15 -6.80 5.32
N ALA A 251 -0.84 -7.39 5.94
CA ALA A 251 -1.85 -8.17 5.24
C ALA A 251 -3.19 -8.16 5.98
N SER A 252 -4.28 -8.31 5.24
CA SER A 252 -5.59 -8.47 5.83
C SER A 252 -5.71 -9.80 6.57
N GLU A 253 -6.52 -9.85 7.62
CA GLU A 253 -6.80 -11.09 8.36
C GLU A 253 -7.42 -12.16 7.44
N GLU A 254 -8.24 -11.76 6.46
CA GLU A 254 -8.83 -12.67 5.49
C GLU A 254 -7.76 -13.33 4.61
N VAL A 255 -6.81 -12.57 4.06
CA VAL A 255 -5.71 -13.11 3.26
C VAL A 255 -4.83 -14.09 4.06
N LEU A 256 -4.53 -13.74 5.32
CA LEU A 256 -3.74 -14.60 6.21
C LEU A 256 -4.50 -15.86 6.65
N GLY A 257 -5.81 -15.86 6.62
CA GLY A 257 -6.67 -17.02 6.93
C GLY A 257 -7.06 -17.85 5.72
N GLN A 258 -6.98 -17.32 4.50
CA GLN A 258 -7.54 -17.89 3.29
C GLN A 258 -6.81 -19.17 2.84
N GLU A 259 -7.54 -20.27 2.72
CA GLU A 259 -7.01 -21.56 2.25
C GLU A 259 -6.41 -21.47 0.85
N GLY A 260 -5.25 -22.13 0.64
CA GLY A 260 -4.54 -22.10 -0.64
C GLY A 260 -3.70 -20.82 -0.87
N SER A 261 -3.74 -19.86 0.04
CA SER A 261 -2.92 -18.65 -0.02
C SER A 261 -1.48 -18.92 0.40
N ILE A 262 -0.51 -18.48 -0.39
CA ILE A 262 0.92 -18.52 -0.03
C ILE A 262 1.18 -17.67 1.22
N LEU A 263 0.47 -16.57 1.41
CA LEU A 263 0.63 -15.70 2.59
C LEU A 263 0.12 -16.38 3.86
N ARG A 264 -0.92 -17.22 3.78
CA ARG A 264 -1.34 -18.07 4.90
C ARG A 264 -0.27 -19.10 5.25
N ASP A 265 0.27 -19.81 4.24
CA ASP A 265 1.33 -20.80 4.44
C ASP A 265 2.57 -20.15 5.06
N LEU A 266 2.92 -18.94 4.60
CA LEU A 266 3.99 -18.13 5.12
C LEU A 266 3.75 -17.73 6.60
N SER A 267 2.55 -17.23 6.93
CA SER A 267 2.20 -16.87 8.31
C SER A 267 2.33 -18.09 9.24
N LYS A 268 1.77 -19.24 8.84
CA LYS A 268 1.86 -20.48 9.63
C LYS A 268 3.30 -20.98 9.75
N TYR A 269 4.09 -20.89 8.68
CA TYR A 269 5.49 -21.27 8.72
C TYR A 269 6.25 -20.47 9.77
N TYR A 270 6.10 -19.16 9.76
CA TYR A 270 6.81 -18.29 10.71
C TYR A 270 6.32 -18.49 12.15
N GLU A 271 5.02 -18.69 12.37
CA GLU A 271 4.48 -19.00 13.69
C GLU A 271 5.05 -20.31 14.26
N TYR A 272 5.30 -21.30 13.41
CA TYR A 272 5.76 -22.62 13.85
C TYR A 272 7.28 -22.72 13.98
N TYR A 273 8.04 -22.16 13.03
CA TYR A 273 9.48 -22.36 12.94
C TYR A 273 10.33 -21.22 13.51
N CYS A 274 9.77 -20.04 13.71
CA CYS A 274 10.53 -18.86 14.09
C CYS A 274 10.01 -18.30 15.41
N SER A 275 10.76 -18.54 16.50
CA SER A 275 10.39 -18.12 17.86
C SER A 275 10.30 -16.59 18.04
N GLU A 276 10.99 -15.84 17.19
CA GLU A 276 11.03 -14.36 17.25
C GLU A 276 10.05 -13.69 16.28
N THR A 277 9.26 -14.48 15.53
CA THR A 277 8.21 -13.91 14.68
C THR A 277 7.14 -13.27 15.54
N LYS A 278 6.88 -11.99 15.24
CA LYS A 278 5.81 -11.24 15.88
C LYS A 278 4.61 -11.23 14.93
N LYS A 279 3.48 -11.76 15.38
CA LYS A 279 2.19 -11.55 14.72
C LYS A 279 1.38 -10.58 15.57
N LEU A 280 1.15 -9.41 15.03
CA LEU A 280 0.51 -8.30 15.71
C LEU A 280 -0.78 -7.95 14.96
N LYS A 281 -1.81 -7.62 15.70
CA LYS A 281 -2.95 -6.89 15.14
C LYS A 281 -2.64 -5.41 15.26
N THR A 282 -2.89 -4.64 14.20
CA THR A 282 -2.63 -3.20 14.20
C THR A 282 -3.50 -2.48 15.25
N ASN A 283 -2.93 -1.46 15.88
CA ASN A 283 -3.66 -0.52 16.71
C ASN A 283 -4.20 0.68 15.92
N VAL A 284 -3.92 0.75 14.63
CA VAL A 284 -4.43 1.79 13.73
C VAL A 284 -5.84 1.40 13.29
N PHE A 285 -6.82 2.10 13.80
CA PHE A 285 -8.24 1.87 13.51
C PHE A 285 -8.98 3.20 13.27
N SER A 286 -10.09 3.12 12.56
CA SER A 286 -11.00 4.22 12.26
C SER A 286 -12.37 3.99 12.91
N VAL A 287 -13.24 4.98 12.76
CA VAL A 287 -14.66 4.82 13.13
C VAL A 287 -15.31 3.63 12.40
N PHE A 288 -14.89 3.40 11.16
CA PHE A 288 -15.41 2.29 10.35
C PHE A 288 -15.03 0.93 10.94
N ASP A 289 -13.79 0.76 11.42
CA ASP A 289 -13.34 -0.47 12.06
C ASP A 289 -14.16 -0.82 13.31
N LEU A 290 -14.55 0.19 14.08
CA LEU A 290 -15.36 -0.01 15.28
C LEU A 290 -16.77 -0.56 14.99
N MET A 291 -17.19 -0.57 13.74
CA MET A 291 -18.45 -1.16 13.28
C MET A 291 -18.35 -2.67 13.00
N TYR A 292 -17.14 -3.24 13.03
CA TYR A 292 -16.88 -4.66 12.78
C TYR A 292 -16.50 -5.41 14.06
N ASP A 293 -16.81 -6.68 14.11
CA ASP A 293 -16.59 -7.54 15.28
C ASP A 293 -15.12 -7.64 15.71
N ASP A 294 -14.19 -7.47 14.76
CA ASP A 294 -12.74 -7.50 15.00
C ASP A 294 -12.28 -6.48 16.04
N TYR A 295 -13.02 -5.38 16.21
CA TYR A 295 -12.74 -4.30 17.15
C TYR A 295 -13.76 -4.23 18.29
N ALA A 296 -14.57 -5.28 18.47
CA ALA A 296 -15.59 -5.35 19.49
C ALA A 296 -15.11 -5.00 20.93
N PRO A 297 -13.91 -5.43 21.38
CA PRO A 297 -13.42 -5.04 22.71
C PRO A 297 -13.23 -3.53 22.88
N ILE A 298 -12.77 -2.83 21.83
CA ILE A 298 -12.62 -1.37 21.84
C ILE A 298 -14.00 -0.72 21.76
N LEU A 299 -14.87 -1.25 20.92
CA LEU A 299 -16.25 -0.79 20.78
C LEU A 299 -17.04 -0.95 22.09
N GLU A 300 -16.86 -2.05 22.83
CA GLU A 300 -17.53 -2.25 24.12
C GLU A 300 -17.12 -1.23 25.19
N LYS A 301 -15.85 -0.83 25.19
CA LYS A 301 -15.39 0.27 26.03
C LYS A 301 -16.06 1.59 25.62
N THR A 302 -16.20 1.84 24.33
CA THR A 302 -16.85 3.05 23.77
C THR A 302 -18.38 2.99 23.89
N LYS A 303 -19.01 1.80 23.79
CA LYS A 303 -20.47 1.61 23.89
C LYS A 303 -21.07 2.11 25.20
N LYS A 304 -20.35 2.04 26.30
CA LYS A 304 -20.83 2.55 27.60
C LYS A 304 -21.05 4.07 27.61
N GLU A 305 -20.38 4.77 26.70
CA GLU A 305 -20.42 6.23 26.56
C GLU A 305 -21.06 6.67 25.23
N LEU A 306 -21.51 5.71 24.39
CA LEU A 306 -22.02 5.99 23.06
C LEU A 306 -23.31 6.81 23.13
N LEU A 307 -23.28 7.99 22.55
CA LEU A 307 -24.45 8.84 22.38
C LEU A 307 -25.32 8.29 21.26
N ASN A 308 -26.59 8.07 21.51
CA ASN A 308 -27.55 7.58 20.52
C ASN A 308 -28.39 8.75 19.98
N ILE A 309 -27.79 9.60 19.15
CA ILE A 309 -28.39 10.82 18.60
C ILE A 309 -28.76 10.68 17.12
N SER A 310 -28.24 9.68 16.44
CA SER A 310 -28.46 9.41 15.01
C SER A 310 -28.80 7.94 14.77
N SER A 311 -29.44 7.67 13.63
CA SER A 311 -29.59 6.32 13.08
C SER A 311 -28.30 5.75 12.52
N PHE A 312 -27.30 6.59 12.26
CA PHE A 312 -25.99 6.18 11.75
C PHE A 312 -24.98 5.99 12.87
N ALA A 313 -24.38 4.81 12.94
CA ALA A 313 -23.39 4.47 13.98
C ALA A 313 -22.14 5.38 13.94
N SER A 314 -21.68 5.75 12.73
CA SER A 314 -20.55 6.65 12.55
C SER A 314 -20.76 8.02 13.16
N GLU A 315 -21.96 8.59 12.99
CA GLU A 315 -22.31 9.89 13.59
C GLU A 315 -22.38 9.80 15.12
N ASN A 316 -22.91 8.71 15.66
CA ASN A 316 -22.96 8.48 17.11
C ASN A 316 -21.54 8.37 17.74
N ILE A 317 -20.62 7.71 17.06
CA ILE A 317 -19.21 7.61 17.50
C ILE A 317 -18.54 9.00 17.46
N ILE A 318 -18.69 9.75 16.36
CA ILE A 318 -18.12 11.09 16.25
C ILE A 318 -18.76 12.05 17.27
N ALA A 319 -20.06 11.96 17.51
CA ALA A 319 -20.74 12.73 18.57
C ALA A 319 -20.13 12.45 19.96
N THR A 320 -19.82 11.20 20.24
CA THR A 320 -19.18 10.80 21.50
C THR A 320 -17.79 11.42 21.63
N VAL A 321 -16.98 11.35 20.57
CA VAL A 321 -15.65 11.97 20.52
C VAL A 321 -15.71 13.49 20.69
N ILE A 322 -16.61 14.18 19.99
CA ILE A 322 -16.81 15.63 20.15
C ILE A 322 -17.27 15.95 21.57
N GLY A 323 -18.18 15.15 22.13
CA GLY A 323 -18.67 15.28 23.50
C GLY A 323 -17.54 15.12 24.54
N GLU A 324 -16.62 14.20 24.35
CA GLU A 324 -15.42 14.06 25.19
C GLU A 324 -14.53 15.31 25.12
N ILE A 325 -14.26 15.81 23.90
CA ILE A 325 -13.46 17.01 23.69
C ILE A 325 -14.11 18.20 24.44
N CYS A 326 -15.40 18.42 24.26
CA CYS A 326 -16.13 19.53 24.91
C CYS A 326 -16.26 19.39 26.43
N ARG A 327 -15.98 18.20 26.99
CA ARG A 327 -15.92 17.97 28.44
C ARG A 327 -14.50 18.06 29.01
N SER A 328 -13.48 18.06 28.18
CA SER A 328 -12.09 18.21 28.61
C SER A 328 -11.82 19.64 29.13
N GLY A 329 -10.93 19.81 30.10
CA GLY A 329 -10.66 21.10 30.72
C GLY A 329 -10.23 22.19 29.73
N GLU A 330 -9.48 21.84 28.70
CA GLU A 330 -8.99 22.77 27.68
C GLU A 330 -10.12 23.32 26.79
N TYR A 331 -11.12 22.47 26.46
CA TYR A 331 -12.22 22.80 25.55
C TYR A 331 -13.58 22.88 26.25
N GLY A 332 -13.61 23.01 27.57
CA GLY A 332 -14.84 23.02 28.40
C GLY A 332 -15.83 24.16 28.07
N THR A 333 -15.33 25.25 27.48
CA THR A 333 -16.15 26.37 26.97
C THR A 333 -16.87 26.05 25.67
N LEU A 334 -16.48 24.98 24.98
CA LEU A 334 -17.11 24.59 23.71
C LEU A 334 -18.36 23.75 23.95
N GLY A 335 -19.29 23.88 23.02
CA GLY A 335 -20.48 23.04 22.88
C GLY A 335 -20.64 22.62 21.43
N TYR A 336 -21.50 21.63 21.20
CA TYR A 336 -21.83 21.23 19.86
C TYR A 336 -23.34 21.05 19.64
N LYS A 337 -23.77 21.14 18.39
CA LYS A 337 -25.12 20.82 17.93
C LYS A 337 -25.01 19.78 16.82
N PHE A 338 -25.88 18.78 16.87
CA PHE A 338 -26.02 17.75 15.84
C PHE A 338 -27.10 18.15 14.84
N ASN A 339 -26.90 17.83 13.57
CA ASN A 339 -27.84 18.02 12.48
C ASN A 339 -28.39 19.48 12.43
N TYR A 340 -27.48 20.45 12.42
CA TYR A 340 -27.83 21.85 12.59
C TYR A 340 -28.11 22.53 11.25
N PRO A 341 -29.30 23.17 11.05
CA PRO A 341 -29.70 23.73 9.75
C PRO A 341 -28.77 24.84 9.28
N LEU A 342 -28.34 24.75 8.02
CA LEU A 342 -27.36 25.67 7.42
C LEU A 342 -27.84 27.12 7.43
N LYS A 343 -29.13 27.38 7.35
CA LYS A 343 -29.75 28.72 7.42
C LYS A 343 -29.46 29.50 8.70
N TYR A 344 -29.12 28.81 9.78
CA TYR A 344 -28.72 29.44 11.03
C TYR A 344 -27.20 29.61 11.17
N VAL A 345 -26.45 29.04 10.24
CA VAL A 345 -24.99 29.10 10.18
C VAL A 345 -24.54 30.20 9.22
N ILE A 346 -25.20 30.31 8.06
CA ILE A 346 -24.90 31.28 7.01
C ILE A 346 -26.04 32.30 6.91
N LYS A 347 -25.70 33.58 7.02
CA LYS A 347 -26.68 34.68 6.84
C LYS A 347 -27.05 34.80 5.36
N THR A 348 -28.29 34.51 4.98
CA THR A 348 -28.76 34.57 3.58
C THR A 348 -28.65 35.98 2.98
N ALA A 349 -28.68 37.03 3.82
CA ALA A 349 -28.50 38.39 3.40
C ALA A 349 -27.09 38.73 2.82
N THR A 350 -26.11 37.87 3.04
CA THR A 350 -24.75 38.03 2.49
C THR A 350 -24.55 37.30 1.17
N LEU A 351 -25.58 36.58 0.69
CA LEU A 351 -25.51 35.81 -0.55
C LEU A 351 -26.15 36.58 -1.71
N SER A 352 -25.50 36.57 -2.86
CA SER A 352 -25.97 37.25 -4.07
C SER A 352 -26.67 36.29 -5.07
N ASP A 353 -26.37 35.00 -5.00
CA ASP A 353 -26.94 34.01 -5.90
C ASP A 353 -28.24 33.43 -5.36
N ALA A 354 -29.31 33.49 -6.16
CA ALA A 354 -30.64 33.00 -5.80
C ALA A 354 -30.68 31.48 -5.53
N GLU A 355 -29.85 30.71 -6.24
CA GLU A 355 -29.73 29.26 -6.01
C GLU A 355 -29.04 28.95 -4.68
N ASP A 356 -28.02 29.74 -4.31
CA ASP A 356 -27.32 29.60 -3.03
C ASP A 356 -28.25 29.97 -1.87
N ILE A 357 -29.05 31.04 -2.03
CA ILE A 357 -30.07 31.44 -1.06
C ILE A 357 -31.09 30.31 -0.86
N LYS A 358 -31.58 29.72 -1.96
CA LYS A 358 -32.53 28.60 -1.91
C LYS A 358 -31.90 27.36 -1.24
N PHE A 359 -30.63 27.06 -1.53
CA PHE A 359 -29.90 25.95 -0.94
C PHE A 359 -29.72 26.11 0.57
N VAL A 360 -29.27 27.28 1.03
CA VAL A 360 -29.06 27.58 2.45
C VAL A 360 -30.38 27.63 3.21
N SER A 361 -31.46 28.16 2.60
CA SER A 361 -32.78 28.30 3.21
C SER A 361 -33.54 26.98 3.33
N ASN A 362 -33.10 25.93 2.61
CA ASN A 362 -33.74 24.63 2.66
C ASN A 362 -33.56 23.99 4.03
N ILE A 363 -34.66 23.62 4.68
CA ILE A 363 -34.67 23.03 6.03
C ILE A 363 -33.94 21.68 6.07
N ASN A 364 -33.83 20.97 4.94
CA ASN A 364 -33.13 19.70 4.81
C ASN A 364 -31.62 19.87 4.55
N THR A 365 -31.12 21.11 4.47
CA THR A 365 -29.69 21.36 4.34
C THR A 365 -29.13 21.73 5.72
N HIS A 366 -28.32 20.83 6.26
CA HIS A 366 -27.73 20.97 7.60
C HIS A 366 -26.26 20.55 7.62
N CYS A 367 -25.58 20.95 8.68
CA CYS A 367 -24.26 20.48 9.05
C CYS A 367 -24.43 19.29 10.00
N ASP A 368 -23.61 18.26 9.87
CA ASP A 368 -23.66 17.10 10.76
C ASP A 368 -23.38 17.52 12.20
N PHE A 369 -22.28 18.26 12.40
CA PHE A 369 -21.96 18.84 13.70
C PHE A 369 -21.52 20.31 13.58
N LEU A 370 -22.05 21.16 14.43
CA LEU A 370 -21.64 22.54 14.63
C LEU A 370 -20.96 22.65 15.99
N ILE A 371 -19.70 23.03 16.04
CA ILE A 371 -18.96 23.32 17.28
C ILE A 371 -18.96 24.83 17.49
N TYR A 372 -19.35 25.28 18.67
CA TYR A 372 -19.46 26.69 19.00
C TYR A 372 -19.00 26.96 20.43
N ASN A 373 -18.60 28.17 20.70
CA ASN A 373 -18.28 28.65 22.05
C ASN A 373 -19.56 28.97 22.83
N LYS A 374 -19.73 28.37 24.02
CA LYS A 374 -20.92 28.54 24.87
C LYS A 374 -21.06 29.97 25.41
N LEU A 375 -19.96 30.69 25.59
CA LEU A 375 -19.94 32.03 26.21
C LEU A 375 -20.39 33.12 25.24
N ASN A 376 -19.71 33.20 24.07
CA ASN A 376 -19.96 34.25 23.08
C ASN A 376 -20.86 33.83 21.91
N LYS A 377 -21.22 32.52 21.84
CA LYS A 377 -22.01 31.89 20.77
C LYS A 377 -21.36 31.90 19.39
N GLU A 378 -20.08 32.21 19.30
CA GLU A 378 -19.34 32.15 18.05
C GLU A 378 -19.16 30.72 17.56
N ILE A 379 -19.24 30.54 16.24
CA ILE A 379 -19.03 29.26 15.60
C ILE A 379 -17.53 29.04 15.46
N GLU A 380 -17.00 27.97 16.02
CA GLU A 380 -15.58 27.63 15.92
C GLU A 380 -15.32 26.80 14.65
N MET A 381 -16.14 25.79 14.39
CA MET A 381 -16.05 24.98 13.17
C MET A 381 -17.29 24.12 12.92
N VAL A 382 -17.39 23.64 11.68
CA VAL A 382 -18.32 22.60 11.25
C VAL A 382 -17.54 21.29 11.03
N VAL A 383 -18.09 20.18 11.51
CA VAL A 383 -17.56 18.83 11.23
C VAL A 383 -18.61 18.06 10.41
N GLU A 384 -18.19 17.55 9.27
CA GLU A 384 -18.99 16.71 8.37
C GLU A 384 -18.47 15.27 8.42
N VAL A 385 -19.36 14.29 8.39
CA VAL A 385 -19.03 12.85 8.46
C VAL A 385 -19.42 12.18 7.16
N ASP A 386 -18.46 12.00 6.27
CA ASP A 386 -18.71 11.42 4.95
C ASP A 386 -18.75 9.88 5.02
N GLY A 387 -19.90 9.30 4.71
CA GLY A 387 -20.06 7.85 4.57
C GLY A 387 -19.56 7.33 3.21
N SER A 388 -19.33 6.01 3.12
CA SER A 388 -18.83 5.35 1.90
C SER A 388 -19.80 5.39 0.70
N GLN A 389 -21.05 5.77 0.90
CA GLN A 389 -22.10 5.75 -0.11
C GLN A 389 -22.26 7.08 -0.90
N HIS A 390 -21.50 8.13 -0.58
CA HIS A 390 -21.61 9.45 -1.20
C HIS A 390 -20.98 9.58 -2.60
N LYS A 391 -21.10 8.55 -3.45
CA LYS A 391 -20.52 8.55 -4.81
C LYS A 391 -21.49 8.98 -5.92
N GLU A 392 -22.71 9.42 -5.60
CA GLU A 392 -23.59 10.00 -6.61
C GLU A 392 -23.11 11.42 -6.95
N GLU A 393 -22.93 11.72 -8.24
CA GLU A 393 -22.48 13.04 -8.74
C GLU A 393 -23.29 14.21 -8.16
N ILE A 394 -24.58 13.99 -7.93
CA ILE A 394 -25.50 14.99 -7.34
C ILE A 394 -25.09 15.33 -5.91
N GLN A 395 -24.75 14.33 -5.09
CA GLN A 395 -24.36 14.55 -3.70
C GLN A 395 -23.01 15.25 -3.64
N ALA A 396 -22.03 14.81 -4.43
CA ALA A 396 -20.71 15.45 -4.50
C ALA A 396 -20.80 16.94 -4.91
N SER A 397 -21.74 17.29 -5.80
CA SER A 397 -22.00 18.68 -6.19
C SER A 397 -22.58 19.51 -5.02
N ARG A 398 -23.51 18.92 -4.25
CA ARG A 398 -24.11 19.56 -3.06
C ARG A 398 -23.08 19.78 -1.97
N ASP A 399 -22.20 18.82 -1.74
CA ASP A 399 -21.13 18.88 -0.74
C ASP A 399 -20.12 19.98 -1.09
N LYS A 400 -19.67 20.04 -2.34
CA LYS A 400 -18.80 21.12 -2.83
C LYS A 400 -19.45 22.50 -2.68
N ARG A 401 -20.78 22.61 -2.94
CA ARG A 401 -21.51 23.87 -2.76
C ARG A 401 -21.54 24.25 -1.29
N LYS A 402 -21.82 23.31 -0.38
CA LYS A 402 -21.82 23.55 1.08
C LYS A 402 -20.45 24.04 1.55
N ASP A 403 -19.37 23.37 1.14
CA ASP A 403 -18.00 23.74 1.50
C ASP A 403 -17.65 25.15 1.03
N ARG A 404 -17.95 25.50 -0.22
CA ARG A 404 -17.74 26.83 -0.78
C ARG A 404 -18.46 27.91 0.04
N LEU A 405 -19.71 27.67 0.40
CA LEU A 405 -20.56 28.62 1.13
C LEU A 405 -20.10 28.83 2.57
N LEU A 406 -19.72 27.75 3.27
CA LEU A 406 -19.18 27.82 4.64
C LEU A 406 -17.83 28.52 4.66
N THR A 407 -16.94 28.20 3.72
CA THR A 407 -15.64 28.87 3.59
C THR A 407 -15.80 30.36 3.28
N ALA A 408 -16.71 30.73 2.37
CA ALA A 408 -17.01 32.13 2.07
C ALA A 408 -17.60 32.89 3.28
N ALA A 409 -18.29 32.20 4.17
CA ALA A 409 -18.77 32.74 5.44
C ALA A 409 -17.69 32.80 6.54
N GLY A 410 -16.45 32.43 6.25
CA GLY A 410 -15.34 32.41 7.21
C GLY A 410 -15.43 31.28 8.24
N ILE A 411 -16.20 30.23 7.97
CA ILE A 411 -16.41 29.13 8.89
C ILE A 411 -15.48 27.97 8.50
N LYS A 412 -14.70 27.50 9.48
CA LYS A 412 -13.80 26.36 9.32
C LYS A 412 -14.59 25.09 9.16
N ILE A 413 -14.21 24.25 8.19
CA ILE A 413 -14.83 22.95 7.94
C ILE A 413 -13.79 21.84 8.15
N LEU A 414 -14.18 20.80 8.85
CA LEU A 414 -13.43 19.55 8.95
C LEU A 414 -14.29 18.40 8.40
N ARG A 415 -13.83 17.75 7.33
CA ARG A 415 -14.45 16.53 6.82
C ARG A 415 -13.74 15.31 7.39
N LEU A 416 -14.52 14.42 7.98
CA LEU A 416 -14.07 13.13 8.50
C LEU A 416 -14.76 12.05 7.68
N THR A 417 -13.98 11.21 7.03
CA THR A 417 -14.53 9.99 6.42
C THR A 417 -14.66 8.90 7.48
N THR A 418 -15.52 7.92 7.26
CA THR A 418 -15.64 6.77 8.17
C THR A 418 -14.33 5.97 8.29
N THR A 419 -13.43 6.11 7.33
CA THR A 419 -12.09 5.50 7.32
C THR A 419 -11.01 6.38 7.97
N THR A 420 -11.35 7.60 8.41
CA THR A 420 -10.40 8.52 9.05
C THR A 420 -9.93 7.95 10.39
N ILE A 421 -8.61 7.82 10.56
CA ILE A 421 -7.98 7.44 11.83
C ILE A 421 -7.75 8.69 12.70
N GLU A 422 -7.58 8.47 14.02
CA GLU A 422 -7.26 9.54 15.00
C GLU A 422 -8.23 10.74 14.89
N CYS A 423 -9.53 10.47 14.83
CA CYS A 423 -10.55 11.50 14.69
C CYS A 423 -10.48 12.55 15.80
N LYS A 424 -10.17 12.14 17.03
CA LYS A 424 -10.06 13.05 18.19
C LYS A 424 -8.92 14.04 17.99
N GLU A 425 -7.75 13.56 17.61
CA GLU A 425 -6.55 14.36 17.36
C GLU A 425 -6.76 15.34 16.19
N LYS A 426 -7.44 14.89 15.13
CA LYS A 426 -7.78 15.75 13.98
C LYS A 426 -8.74 16.86 14.35
N ILE A 427 -9.77 16.57 15.15
CA ILE A 427 -10.70 17.58 15.66
C ILE A 427 -9.96 18.58 16.54
N VAL A 428 -9.13 18.11 17.48
CA VAL A 428 -8.35 18.96 18.38
C VAL A 428 -7.37 19.82 17.59
N SER A 429 -6.64 19.27 16.63
CA SER A 429 -5.74 20.04 15.77
C SER A 429 -6.48 21.11 14.96
N ALA A 430 -7.69 20.78 14.50
CA ALA A 430 -8.53 21.73 13.79
C ALA A 430 -9.07 22.85 14.72
N LEU A 431 -9.28 22.60 16.00
CA LEU A 431 -9.72 23.59 16.99
C LEU A 431 -8.59 24.51 17.47
N LYS A 432 -7.32 24.10 17.41
CA LYS A 432 -6.19 24.96 17.72
C LYS A 432 -6.17 26.13 16.74
N LYS A 433 -6.20 27.36 17.26
CA LYS A 433 -6.01 28.55 16.44
C LYS A 433 -4.58 28.53 15.93
N GLU A 434 -4.37 28.75 14.63
CA GLU A 434 -3.08 29.19 14.14
C GLU A 434 -2.78 30.51 14.85
N ASP A 435 -1.72 30.52 15.67
CA ASP A 435 -1.15 31.79 16.16
C ASP A 435 -0.72 32.57 14.93
N LYS A 436 -1.55 33.53 14.53
CA LYS A 436 -1.17 34.48 13.49
C LYS A 436 0.05 35.21 13.99
N ASP A 437 1.15 35.03 13.27
CA ASP A 437 2.41 35.76 13.37
C ASP A 437 2.24 37.18 13.91
N THR A 438 2.63 37.38 15.16
CA THR A 438 3.10 38.67 15.67
C THR A 438 4.61 38.75 15.41
N SER A 439 4.97 38.87 14.13
CA SER A 439 6.34 39.22 13.73
C SER A 439 6.31 40.03 12.43
N ASN A 440 5.74 41.22 12.48
CA ASN A 440 6.09 42.29 11.55
C ASN A 440 5.56 43.65 12.07
N SER A 441 6.23 44.17 13.09
CA SER A 441 6.22 45.60 13.35
C SER A 441 7.27 45.92 14.42
N GLN A 442 8.52 46.01 14.03
CA GLN A 442 9.58 46.82 14.65
C GLN A 442 10.88 46.64 13.85
N GLU A 443 10.97 47.34 12.74
CA GLU A 443 12.22 47.83 12.16
C GLU A 443 11.86 48.85 11.08
N ASN A 444 11.50 50.02 11.52
CA ASN A 444 11.63 51.27 10.78
C ASN A 444 11.35 52.42 11.77
N GLU A 445 12.40 52.79 12.50
CA GLU A 445 12.66 54.15 13.03
C GLU A 445 13.97 54.08 13.82
N LEU A 446 15.07 54.34 13.13
CA LEU A 446 16.21 55.22 13.52
C LEU A 446 17.37 55.01 12.54
#